data_2e5bb2a59a42e4d42fdf5dce0db741e8
#
_entry.id   2e5bb2a59a42e4d42fdf5dce0db741e8
#
_cell.length_a   1.000
_cell.length_b   1.000
_cell.length_c   1.000
_cell.angle_alpha   90.00
_cell.angle_beta   90.00
_cell.angle_gamma   90.00
#
_symmetry.space_group_name_H-M   'P 1'
#
loop_
_entity.id
_entity.type
_entity.pdbx_description
1 polymer ?
#
loop_
_entity_poly.entity_id
_entity_poly.type
_entity_poly.pdbx_seq_one_letter_code
_entity_poly.pdbx_strand_id
1 'polypeptide(L)'
;RYYIYLNDDTSKVYLVSTSLGTMFPSDMMEWATTESMPSVTAENITKLQVEGENGYTLTKEVSAADSALQTDEWQVVDADGAAHGGDADSISTMTSAVASLGFGDLVTYNASDLSQYGLDQPKTTIRVHYTEEQEVETDDTTTADTSSDSTADSASSDSTATSSSSETTTVTVEKDLVLYVGNANEDGGSYYVKLDGSNEVHLMTASNVETFTGKKASDFWNMYIGMENVSDLTSLDITYNGETKTYVRHVEEKKDDDSDSTTQEISY
;
A
#
# COMPACT_ATOMS: atom_id res chain seq x y z
N ARG A 1 -37.68 -2.77 -31.46
CA ARG A 1 -37.79 -1.39 -31.95
C ARG A 1 -38.14 -0.47 -30.79
N TYR A 2 -37.53 0.73 -30.76
CA TYR A 2 -37.78 1.77 -29.75
C TYR A 2 -38.39 3.00 -30.41
N TYR A 3 -39.21 3.73 -29.65
CA TYR A 3 -39.72 5.01 -30.04
C TYR A 3 -38.90 6.09 -29.34
N ILE A 4 -38.40 7.09 -30.07
CA ILE A 4 -37.67 8.23 -29.54
C ILE A 4 -38.26 9.55 -30.00
N TYR A 5 -38.07 10.59 -29.25
CA TYR A 5 -38.34 11.97 -29.60
C TYR A 5 -37.11 12.83 -29.32
N LEU A 6 -36.99 13.95 -30.00
CA LEU A 6 -35.82 14.83 -29.89
C LEU A 6 -36.17 16.08 -29.13
N ASN A 7 -35.30 16.50 -28.21
CA ASN A 7 -35.38 17.77 -27.48
C ASN A 7 -36.77 18.02 -26.82
N ASP A 8 -37.31 17.00 -26.16
CA ASP A 8 -38.63 17.03 -25.50
C ASP A 8 -39.83 17.36 -26.43
N ASP A 9 -39.63 17.37 -27.77
CA ASP A 9 -40.71 17.50 -28.73
C ASP A 9 -41.43 16.16 -28.92
N THR A 10 -42.44 15.93 -28.14
CA THR A 10 -43.30 14.74 -28.23
C THR A 10 -44.24 14.77 -29.43
N SER A 11 -44.31 15.86 -30.20
CA SER A 11 -45.16 15.97 -31.40
C SER A 11 -44.64 15.09 -32.56
N LYS A 12 -43.36 14.71 -32.53
CA LYS A 12 -42.73 13.86 -33.54
C LYS A 12 -42.05 12.67 -32.85
N VAL A 13 -42.54 11.48 -33.14
CA VAL A 13 -41.99 10.23 -32.61
C VAL A 13 -41.34 9.46 -33.76
N TYR A 14 -40.11 9.07 -33.55
CA TYR A 14 -39.33 8.30 -34.51
C TYR A 14 -39.20 6.84 -34.05
N LEU A 15 -39.28 5.93 -35.01
CA LEU A 15 -39.11 4.51 -34.77
C LEU A 15 -37.68 4.15 -35.12
N VAL A 16 -36.92 3.68 -34.14
CA VAL A 16 -35.52 3.27 -34.34
C VAL A 16 -35.33 1.76 -34.16
N SER A 17 -34.19 1.27 -34.65
CA SER A 17 -33.84 -0.15 -34.50
C SER A 17 -33.57 -0.50 -33.04
N THR A 18 -33.71 -1.79 -32.69
CA THR A 18 -33.35 -2.30 -31.35
C THR A 18 -31.89 -2.04 -31.06
N SER A 19 -31.04 -2.19 -32.07
CA SER A 19 -29.58 -1.92 -31.93
C SER A 19 -29.28 -0.50 -31.50
N LEU A 20 -30.00 0.50 -32.03
CA LEU A 20 -29.82 1.89 -31.63
C LEU A 20 -30.34 2.12 -30.19
N GLY A 21 -31.48 1.52 -29.83
CA GLY A 21 -32.03 1.65 -28.50
C GLY A 21 -31.18 1.00 -27.41
N THR A 22 -30.49 -0.08 -27.74
CA THR A 22 -29.57 -0.76 -26.80
C THR A 22 -28.17 -0.14 -26.74
N MET A 23 -27.85 0.79 -27.66
CA MET A 23 -26.61 1.59 -27.57
C MET A 23 -26.64 2.61 -26.42
N PHE A 24 -27.83 2.95 -25.94
CA PHE A 24 -27.99 3.90 -24.85
C PHE A 24 -28.49 3.15 -23.62
N PRO A 25 -27.61 2.84 -22.66
CA PRO A 25 -28.01 2.24 -21.41
C PRO A 25 -29.06 3.11 -20.72
N SER A 26 -29.99 2.48 -20.04
CA SER A 26 -31.06 3.17 -19.30
C SER A 26 -30.59 3.71 -17.96
N ASP A 27 -29.44 3.22 -17.50
CA ASP A 27 -28.81 3.62 -16.24
C ASP A 27 -27.59 4.52 -16.50
N MET A 28 -27.57 5.67 -15.84
CA MET A 28 -26.44 6.60 -15.89
C MET A 28 -25.14 5.96 -15.36
N MET A 29 -25.25 4.96 -14.48
CA MET A 29 -24.13 4.22 -13.92
C MET A 29 -23.32 3.47 -14.98
N GLU A 30 -23.96 3.00 -16.06
CA GLU A 30 -23.29 2.32 -17.18
C GLU A 30 -22.43 3.26 -18.05
N TRP A 31 -22.64 4.58 -17.93
CA TRP A 31 -21.90 5.61 -18.67
C TRP A 31 -20.84 6.30 -17.84
N ALA A 32 -20.92 6.16 -16.53
CA ALA A 32 -20.01 6.85 -15.62
C ALA A 32 -18.63 6.20 -15.70
N THR A 33 -17.59 7.03 -15.85
CA THR A 33 -16.24 6.62 -15.53
C THR A 33 -16.12 6.60 -14.02
N THR A 34 -16.01 5.42 -13.44
CA THR A 34 -15.91 5.24 -12.00
C THR A 34 -14.46 5.36 -11.53
N GLU A 35 -14.30 5.79 -10.30
CA GLU A 35 -13.01 5.81 -9.62
C GLU A 35 -12.46 4.39 -9.47
N SER A 36 -11.17 4.23 -9.67
CA SER A 36 -10.47 2.97 -9.42
C SER A 36 -9.64 3.07 -8.14
N MET A 37 -9.46 1.94 -7.46
CA MET A 37 -8.51 1.88 -6.35
C MET A 37 -7.11 2.24 -6.85
N PRO A 38 -6.39 3.17 -6.19
CA PRO A 38 -5.01 3.47 -6.54
C PRO A 38 -4.14 2.22 -6.50
N SER A 39 -3.27 2.07 -7.49
CA SER A 39 -2.32 0.95 -7.52
C SER A 39 -1.17 1.24 -6.55
N VAL A 40 -1.03 0.41 -5.54
CA VAL A 40 0.03 0.50 -4.54
C VAL A 40 0.93 -0.71 -4.64
N THR A 41 2.24 -0.50 -4.70
CA THR A 41 3.23 -1.57 -4.66
C THR A 41 3.58 -1.89 -3.20
N ALA A 42 3.53 -3.15 -2.80
CA ALA A 42 3.69 -3.57 -1.40
C ALA A 42 5.02 -3.11 -0.77
N GLU A 43 6.11 -3.18 -1.55
CA GLU A 43 7.46 -2.79 -1.11
C GLU A 43 7.62 -1.28 -0.89
N ASN A 44 6.79 -0.50 -1.57
CA ASN A 44 6.81 0.95 -1.51
C ASN A 44 6.00 1.52 -0.35
N ILE A 45 5.29 0.67 0.39
CA ILE A 45 4.52 1.09 1.57
C ILE A 45 5.50 1.39 2.70
N THR A 46 5.43 2.62 3.22
CA THR A 46 6.24 3.09 4.34
C THR A 46 5.46 3.15 5.65
N LYS A 47 4.11 3.28 5.56
CA LYS A 47 3.25 3.27 6.73
C LYS A 47 1.87 2.74 6.39
N LEU A 48 1.33 1.89 7.26
CA LEU A 48 -0.05 1.45 7.27
C LEU A 48 -0.66 1.73 8.63
N GLN A 49 -1.75 2.48 8.66
CA GLN A 49 -2.51 2.77 9.87
C GLN A 49 -3.94 2.30 9.69
N VAL A 50 -4.42 1.51 10.63
CA VAL A 50 -5.81 1.09 10.73
C VAL A 50 -6.40 1.73 11.98
N GLU A 51 -7.38 2.61 11.80
CA GLU A 51 -8.12 3.26 12.87
C GLU A 51 -9.44 2.51 13.09
N GLY A 52 -9.80 2.24 14.32
CA GLY A 52 -11.01 1.52 14.68
C GLY A 52 -10.87 0.83 16.04
N GLU A 53 -11.70 -0.18 16.29
CA GLU A 53 -11.77 -0.87 17.58
C GLU A 53 -10.43 -1.51 18.00
N ASN A 54 -9.71 -2.11 17.04
CA ASN A 54 -8.39 -2.74 17.25
C ASN A 54 -7.30 -1.96 16.50
N GLY A 55 -7.31 -0.62 16.62
CA GLY A 55 -6.40 0.24 15.87
C GLY A 55 -4.93 -0.11 16.06
N TYR A 56 -4.15 -0.04 14.97
CA TYR A 56 -2.70 -0.25 14.98
C TYR A 56 -2.04 0.56 13.87
N THR A 57 -0.74 0.81 14.06
CA THR A 57 0.10 1.46 13.05
C THR A 57 1.35 0.64 12.80
N LEU A 58 1.62 0.35 11.55
CA LEU A 58 2.85 -0.27 11.07
C LEU A 58 3.66 0.81 10.37
N THR A 59 4.89 1.06 10.81
CA THR A 59 5.77 2.08 10.22
C THR A 59 7.11 1.43 9.85
N LYS A 60 7.56 1.67 8.63
CA LYS A 60 8.85 1.23 8.15
C LYS A 60 9.89 2.27 8.54
N GLU A 61 10.85 1.90 9.37
CA GLU A 61 12.00 2.74 9.68
C GLU A 61 13.14 2.42 8.74
N VAL A 62 13.55 3.41 7.96
CA VAL A 62 14.75 3.28 7.12
C VAL A 62 15.94 3.50 8.02
N SER A 63 16.75 2.48 8.19
CA SER A 63 18.04 2.57 8.89
C SER A 63 18.89 3.68 8.27
N ALA A 64 19.50 4.54 9.10
CA ALA A 64 20.33 5.63 8.61
C ALA A 64 21.41 5.09 7.64
N ALA A 65 21.68 5.84 6.57
CA ALA A 65 22.55 5.45 5.44
C ALA A 65 23.99 5.03 5.79
N ASP A 66 24.38 5.15 7.05
CA ASP A 66 25.73 4.83 7.56
C ASP A 66 25.83 3.41 8.21
N SER A 67 24.73 2.68 8.27
CA SER A 67 24.73 1.31 8.77
C SER A 67 25.15 0.34 7.66
N ALA A 68 26.22 -0.42 7.86
CA ALA A 68 26.67 -1.45 6.91
C ALA A 68 25.67 -2.59 6.69
N LEU A 69 24.58 -2.59 7.45
CA LEU A 69 23.41 -3.46 7.35
C LEU A 69 22.18 -2.54 7.24
N GLN A 70 21.83 -2.12 6.03
CA GLN A 70 20.53 -1.51 5.76
C GLN A 70 19.46 -2.61 5.86
N THR A 71 18.92 -2.79 7.04
CA THR A 71 17.70 -3.59 7.25
C THR A 71 16.58 -2.62 7.49
N ASP A 72 15.57 -2.64 6.60
CA ASP A 72 14.33 -1.96 6.85
C ASP A 72 13.65 -2.63 8.06
N GLU A 73 13.57 -1.93 9.16
CA GLU A 73 12.93 -2.43 10.36
C GLU A 73 11.52 -1.87 10.46
N TRP A 74 10.57 -2.75 10.71
CA TRP A 74 9.20 -2.35 10.96
C TRP A 74 8.96 -2.13 12.45
N GLN A 75 8.27 -1.06 12.77
CA GLN A 75 7.72 -0.80 14.09
C GLN A 75 6.20 -0.94 14.07
N VAL A 76 5.69 -1.51 15.14
CA VAL A 76 4.25 -1.66 15.39
C VAL A 76 3.89 -0.79 16.58
N VAL A 77 2.96 0.14 16.37
CA VAL A 77 2.43 0.98 17.44
C VAL A 77 0.99 0.55 17.70
N ASP A 78 0.69 0.22 18.96
CA ASP A 78 -0.66 -0.16 19.38
C ASP A 78 -1.56 1.08 19.65
N ALA A 79 -2.81 0.83 20.01
CA ALA A 79 -3.79 1.88 20.29
C ALA A 79 -3.40 2.75 21.50
N ASP A 80 -2.61 2.23 22.44
CA ASP A 80 -2.13 2.94 23.64
C ASP A 80 -0.85 3.74 23.34
N GLY A 81 -0.29 3.62 22.14
CA GLY A 81 0.91 4.31 21.69
C GLY A 81 2.21 3.61 22.08
N ALA A 82 2.15 2.36 22.56
CA ALA A 82 3.36 1.58 22.82
C ALA A 82 3.93 1.03 21.50
N ALA A 83 5.25 1.18 21.32
CA ALA A 83 5.96 0.74 20.13
C ALA A 83 6.70 -0.59 20.38
N HIS A 84 6.59 -1.50 19.41
CA HIS A 84 7.20 -2.82 19.43
C HIS A 84 7.89 -3.09 18.09
N GLY A 85 8.94 -3.92 18.11
CA GLY A 85 9.53 -4.41 16.86
C GLY A 85 8.52 -5.22 16.05
N GLY A 86 8.49 -5.02 14.75
CA GLY A 86 7.57 -5.68 13.83
C GLY A 86 8.11 -6.99 13.28
N ASP A 87 7.24 -7.98 13.12
CA ASP A 87 7.51 -9.22 12.39
C ASP A 87 7.38 -8.98 10.89
N ALA A 88 8.49 -9.07 10.16
CA ALA A 88 8.57 -8.73 8.75
C ALA A 88 7.64 -9.58 7.86
N ASP A 89 7.46 -10.86 8.17
CA ASP A 89 6.65 -11.79 7.37
C ASP A 89 5.16 -11.48 7.52
N SER A 90 4.70 -11.24 8.75
CA SER A 90 3.32 -10.85 9.04
C SER A 90 2.98 -9.50 8.40
N ILE A 91 3.91 -8.54 8.47
CA ILE A 91 3.74 -7.21 7.87
C ILE A 91 3.78 -7.28 6.34
N SER A 92 4.68 -8.07 5.75
CA SER A 92 4.73 -8.30 4.30
C SER A 92 3.42 -8.89 3.76
N THR A 93 2.81 -9.79 4.52
CA THR A 93 1.48 -10.32 4.18
C THR A 93 0.43 -9.21 4.17
N MET A 94 0.48 -8.30 5.14
CA MET A 94 -0.47 -7.18 5.24
C MET A 94 -0.26 -6.14 4.15
N THR A 95 0.99 -5.77 3.83
CA THR A 95 1.29 -4.83 2.73
C THR A 95 0.90 -5.41 1.37
N SER A 96 1.06 -6.73 1.18
CA SER A 96 0.57 -7.43 -0.01
C SER A 96 -0.97 -7.43 -0.10
N ALA A 97 -1.68 -7.52 1.03
CA ALA A 97 -3.13 -7.37 1.07
C ALA A 97 -3.56 -5.95 0.65
N VAL A 98 -2.84 -4.90 1.09
CA VAL A 98 -3.08 -3.53 0.61
C VAL A 98 -2.89 -3.42 -0.90
N ALA A 99 -1.79 -3.96 -1.45
CA ALA A 99 -1.50 -3.91 -2.88
C ALA A 99 -2.55 -4.64 -3.75
N SER A 100 -3.30 -5.58 -3.16
CA SER A 100 -4.35 -6.34 -3.83
C SER A 100 -5.76 -5.77 -3.63
N LEU A 101 -5.89 -4.62 -2.93
CA LEU A 101 -7.21 -4.00 -2.73
C LEU A 101 -7.82 -3.55 -4.05
N GLY A 102 -9.12 -3.78 -4.18
CA GLY A 102 -9.93 -3.34 -5.30
C GLY A 102 -11.35 -3.07 -4.86
N PHE A 103 -12.01 -2.19 -5.58
CA PHE A 103 -13.44 -1.98 -5.40
C PHE A 103 -14.23 -3.16 -5.98
N GLY A 104 -15.35 -3.47 -5.35
CA GLY A 104 -16.43 -4.25 -5.93
C GLY A 104 -17.38 -3.35 -6.71
N ASP A 105 -18.69 -3.64 -6.61
CA ASP A 105 -19.71 -2.90 -7.34
C ASP A 105 -19.81 -1.45 -6.86
N LEU A 106 -20.06 -0.54 -7.81
CA LEU A 106 -20.43 0.84 -7.51
C LEU A 106 -21.85 0.90 -6.98
N VAL A 107 -22.03 1.50 -5.81
CA VAL A 107 -23.34 1.71 -5.18
C VAL A 107 -23.96 3.02 -5.63
N THR A 108 -23.19 4.08 -5.63
CA THR A 108 -23.60 5.39 -6.12
C THR A 108 -22.40 6.22 -6.56
N TYR A 109 -22.57 6.93 -7.65
CA TYR A 109 -21.57 7.82 -8.23
C TYR A 109 -21.38 9.11 -7.44
N ASN A 110 -22.44 9.61 -6.79
CA ASN A 110 -22.39 10.86 -6.04
C ASN A 110 -23.36 10.79 -4.87
N ALA A 111 -22.86 10.32 -3.74
CA ALA A 111 -23.65 10.24 -2.52
C ALA A 111 -23.90 11.64 -1.94
N SER A 112 -25.17 12.03 -1.87
CA SER A 112 -25.59 13.27 -1.20
C SER A 112 -25.70 13.11 0.32
N ASP A 113 -25.91 11.88 0.80
CA ASP A 113 -26.00 11.50 2.21
C ASP A 113 -25.16 10.25 2.46
N LEU A 114 -24.08 10.41 3.20
CA LEU A 114 -23.15 9.33 3.54
C LEU A 114 -23.59 8.54 4.78
N SER A 115 -24.55 9.07 5.56
CA SER A 115 -24.99 8.46 6.83
C SER A 115 -25.68 7.12 6.63
N GLN A 116 -26.42 6.95 5.53
CA GLN A 116 -27.07 5.68 5.18
C GLN A 116 -26.07 4.53 4.96
N TYR A 117 -24.82 4.86 4.59
CA TYR A 117 -23.73 3.91 4.39
C TYR A 117 -22.81 3.81 5.61
N GLY A 118 -23.03 4.65 6.63
CA GLY A 118 -22.14 4.77 7.80
C GLY A 118 -20.78 5.39 7.46
N LEU A 119 -20.69 6.17 6.39
CA LEU A 119 -19.49 6.82 5.88
C LEU A 119 -19.34 8.29 6.28
N ASP A 120 -20.35 8.86 6.95
CA ASP A 120 -20.27 10.16 7.63
C ASP A 120 -19.45 10.08 8.94
N GLN A 121 -19.48 8.93 9.60
CA GLN A 121 -18.67 8.58 10.75
C GLN A 121 -18.16 7.14 10.60
N PRO A 122 -17.14 6.92 9.77
CA PRO A 122 -16.66 5.59 9.45
C PRO A 122 -16.13 4.89 10.69
N LYS A 123 -16.49 3.61 10.87
CA LYS A 123 -16.04 2.80 12.00
C LYS A 123 -14.57 2.41 11.88
N THR A 124 -14.08 2.37 10.67
CA THR A 124 -12.70 2.02 10.34
C THR A 124 -12.19 2.94 9.26
N THR A 125 -10.96 3.42 9.43
CA THR A 125 -10.22 4.13 8.40
C THR A 125 -8.89 3.42 8.17
N ILE A 126 -8.59 3.11 6.92
CA ILE A 126 -7.33 2.52 6.50
C ILE A 126 -6.54 3.61 5.79
N ARG A 127 -5.37 3.97 6.34
CA ARG A 127 -4.46 4.95 5.78
C ARG A 127 -3.17 4.26 5.35
N VAL A 128 -2.78 4.44 4.11
CA VAL A 128 -1.55 3.88 3.56
C VAL A 128 -0.70 5.03 3.04
N HIS A 129 0.51 5.14 3.56
CA HIS A 129 1.53 6.05 3.04
C HIS A 129 2.55 5.24 2.24
N TYR A 130 2.80 5.66 1.01
CA TYR A 130 3.65 4.91 0.08
C TYR A 130 4.39 5.84 -0.87
N THR A 131 5.42 5.31 -1.52
CA THR A 131 6.20 6.01 -2.53
C THR A 131 5.89 5.48 -3.92
N GLU A 132 5.96 6.37 -4.92
CA GLU A 132 5.79 6.02 -6.33
C GLU A 132 6.88 6.71 -7.14
N GLU A 133 7.45 5.98 -8.09
CA GLU A 133 8.38 6.56 -9.05
C GLU A 133 7.60 7.18 -10.21
N GLN A 134 7.85 8.46 -10.47
CA GLN A 134 7.29 9.20 -11.60
C GLN A 134 8.38 9.64 -12.56
N GLU A 135 8.17 9.39 -13.84
CA GLU A 135 9.02 9.94 -14.89
C GLU A 135 8.65 11.41 -15.13
N VAL A 136 9.61 12.29 -14.97
CA VAL A 136 9.48 13.72 -15.26
C VAL A 136 10.34 14.05 -16.47
N GLU A 137 9.72 14.62 -17.51
CA GLU A 137 10.46 15.17 -18.64
C GLU A 137 11.19 16.43 -18.19
N THR A 138 12.51 16.43 -18.26
CA THR A 138 13.31 17.62 -18.04
C THR A 138 13.37 18.43 -19.33
N ASP A 139 12.61 19.53 -19.38
CA ASP A 139 12.70 20.52 -20.44
C ASP A 139 13.96 21.37 -20.16
N ASP A 140 15.08 21.01 -20.80
CA ASP A 140 16.33 21.74 -20.70
C ASP A 140 16.24 23.02 -21.57
N THR A 141 15.53 24.02 -21.07
CA THR A 141 15.64 25.41 -21.59
C THR A 141 16.90 26.04 -21.04
N THR A 142 18.05 25.61 -21.54
CA THR A 142 19.30 26.37 -21.38
C THR A 142 19.20 27.57 -22.30
N THR A 143 18.81 28.72 -21.77
CA THR A 143 19.02 30.02 -22.40
C THR A 143 20.51 30.27 -22.45
N ALA A 144 21.15 29.83 -23.52
CA ALA A 144 22.50 30.30 -23.85
C ALA A 144 22.40 31.76 -24.35
N ASP A 145 22.81 32.65 -23.48
CA ASP A 145 23.11 34.03 -23.85
C ASP A 145 24.36 34.03 -24.76
N THR A 146 24.16 34.19 -26.08
CA THR A 146 25.25 34.29 -27.02
C THR A 146 25.22 35.70 -27.60
N SER A 147 26.10 36.52 -27.06
CA SER A 147 26.53 37.78 -27.70
C SER A 147 27.23 37.49 -29.04
N SER A 148 26.69 38.15 -30.07
CA SER A 148 27.22 38.46 -31.39
C SER A 148 28.69 38.21 -31.69
N ASP A 149 29.00 37.59 -32.86
CA ASP A 149 29.70 38.27 -33.94
C ASP A 149 29.48 37.59 -35.30
N SER A 150 29.40 38.43 -36.32
CA SER A 150 29.09 38.21 -37.72
C SER A 150 30.20 37.48 -38.49
N THR A 151 29.90 36.62 -39.47
CA THR A 151 30.23 36.77 -40.90
C THR A 151 29.66 35.63 -41.73
N ALA A 152 29.25 35.98 -42.95
CA ALA A 152 28.61 35.17 -43.98
C ALA A 152 29.49 34.07 -44.58
N ASP A 153 28.93 32.95 -45.03
CA ASP A 153 28.73 32.55 -46.42
C ASP A 153 28.28 31.12 -46.61
N SER A 154 27.36 30.89 -47.58
CA SER A 154 27.12 29.73 -48.45
C SER A 154 26.63 28.39 -47.90
N ALA A 155 25.35 28.18 -48.16
CA ALA A 155 24.68 27.00 -48.75
C ALA A 155 25.30 25.59 -48.63
N SER A 156 24.59 24.70 -47.88
CA SER A 156 24.24 23.37 -48.31
C SER A 156 23.09 22.80 -47.49
N SER A 157 22.05 22.39 -48.18
CA SER A 157 20.90 21.71 -47.61
C SER A 157 21.29 20.27 -47.24
N ASP A 158 21.31 20.01 -45.96
CA ASP A 158 21.19 18.65 -45.40
C ASP A 158 20.17 18.64 -44.28
N SER A 159 19.07 17.98 -44.52
CA SER A 159 17.99 17.81 -43.52
C SER A 159 18.38 16.72 -42.54
N THR A 160 19.11 17.13 -41.53
CA THR A 160 19.33 16.29 -40.37
C THR A 160 18.10 16.39 -39.46
N ALA A 161 17.31 15.32 -39.41
CA ALA A 161 16.27 15.19 -38.40
C ALA A 161 16.93 15.19 -37.02
N THR A 162 16.79 16.29 -36.31
CA THR A 162 17.17 16.36 -34.89
C THR A 162 16.16 15.56 -34.10
N SER A 163 16.51 14.33 -33.76
CA SER A 163 15.79 13.60 -32.73
C SER A 163 16.12 14.24 -31.39
N SER A 164 15.20 15.06 -30.87
CA SER A 164 15.25 15.50 -29.48
C SER A 164 15.02 14.27 -28.61
N SER A 165 16.07 13.74 -28.01
CA SER A 165 15.94 12.81 -26.90
C SER A 165 15.62 13.66 -25.67
N SER A 166 14.35 13.71 -25.25
CA SER A 166 14.00 14.18 -23.93
C SER A 166 14.62 13.20 -22.91
N GLU A 167 15.48 13.70 -22.05
CA GLU A 167 15.96 12.91 -20.91
C GLU A 167 14.83 12.88 -19.88
N THR A 168 14.31 11.68 -19.62
CA THR A 168 13.36 11.45 -18.52
C THR A 168 14.14 11.17 -17.25
N THR A 169 13.84 11.94 -16.20
CA THR A 169 14.38 11.72 -14.86
C THR A 169 13.30 11.11 -13.99
N THR A 170 13.63 10.03 -13.27
CA THR A 170 12.71 9.40 -12.32
C THR A 170 12.78 10.11 -10.98
N VAL A 171 11.65 10.56 -10.47
CA VAL A 171 11.53 11.21 -9.15
C VAL A 171 10.61 10.37 -8.29
N THR A 172 11.05 10.12 -7.04
CA THR A 172 10.22 9.45 -6.03
C THR A 172 9.25 10.45 -5.40
N VAL A 173 7.95 10.15 -5.45
CA VAL A 173 6.88 10.98 -4.88
C VAL A 173 6.18 10.21 -3.77
N GLU A 174 5.95 10.87 -2.64
CA GLU A 174 5.15 10.34 -1.55
C GLU A 174 3.66 10.52 -1.83
N LYS A 175 2.86 9.49 -1.54
CA LYS A 175 1.41 9.47 -1.75
C LYS A 175 0.70 8.86 -0.55
N ASP A 176 -0.55 9.28 -0.39
CA ASP A 176 -1.46 8.75 0.62
C ASP A 176 -2.69 8.13 -0.04
N LEU A 177 -3.04 6.94 0.42
CA LEU A 177 -4.33 6.31 0.17
C LEU A 177 -5.11 6.30 1.50
N VAL A 178 -6.30 6.89 1.51
CA VAL A 178 -7.20 6.86 2.66
C VAL A 178 -8.53 6.26 2.25
N LEU A 179 -8.84 5.10 2.84
CA LEU A 179 -10.05 4.34 2.60
C LEU A 179 -10.93 4.37 3.86
N TYR A 180 -12.16 4.89 3.71
CA TYR A 180 -13.17 4.86 4.75
C TYR A 180 -14.04 3.62 4.59
N VAL A 181 -14.28 2.92 5.70
CA VAL A 181 -15.12 1.74 5.77
C VAL A 181 -16.33 2.03 6.64
N GLY A 182 -17.50 1.94 6.05
CA GLY A 182 -18.79 2.20 6.67
C GLY A 182 -19.46 0.94 7.22
N ASN A 183 -20.80 0.87 7.02
CA ASN A 183 -21.60 -0.27 7.46
C ASN A 183 -21.44 -1.47 6.50
N ALA A 184 -21.75 -2.66 7.01
CA ALA A 184 -21.96 -3.81 6.14
C ALA A 184 -23.24 -3.62 5.31
N ASN A 185 -23.29 -4.19 4.11
CA ASN A 185 -24.49 -4.26 3.30
C ASN A 185 -25.53 -5.21 3.94
N GLU A 186 -26.75 -5.27 3.38
CA GLU A 186 -27.87 -6.02 3.99
C GLU A 186 -27.59 -7.50 4.18
N ASP A 187 -26.82 -8.13 3.29
CA ASP A 187 -26.43 -9.55 3.34
C ASP A 187 -25.18 -9.81 4.18
N GLY A 188 -24.49 -8.75 4.61
CA GLY A 188 -23.25 -8.87 5.40
C GLY A 188 -22.03 -9.37 4.61
N GLY A 189 -22.17 -9.58 3.30
CA GLY A 189 -21.09 -10.08 2.45
C GLY A 189 -20.10 -9.02 2.00
N SER A 190 -20.44 -7.74 2.16
CA SER A 190 -19.63 -6.59 1.76
C SER A 190 -19.82 -5.40 2.69
N TYR A 191 -18.89 -4.47 2.66
CA TYR A 191 -18.96 -3.18 3.35
C TYR A 191 -19.04 -2.06 2.34
N TYR A 192 -19.73 -0.99 2.72
CA TYR A 192 -19.68 0.27 1.97
C TYR A 192 -18.34 0.95 2.22
N VAL A 193 -17.68 1.35 1.14
CA VAL A 193 -16.37 2.01 1.22
C VAL A 193 -16.32 3.23 0.30
N LYS A 194 -15.43 4.18 0.63
CA LYS A 194 -15.10 5.33 -0.23
C LYS A 194 -13.66 5.77 0.00
N LEU A 195 -13.05 6.37 -1.01
CA LEU A 195 -11.79 7.09 -0.85
C LEU A 195 -11.98 8.48 -0.24
N ASP A 196 -10.93 9.00 0.37
CA ASP A 196 -10.92 10.38 0.82
C ASP A 196 -11.07 11.34 -0.38
N GLY A 197 -11.80 12.41 -0.17
CA GLY A 197 -12.11 13.37 -1.24
C GLY A 197 -13.13 12.91 -2.27
N SER A 198 -13.52 11.63 -2.31
CA SER A 198 -14.52 11.08 -3.24
C SER A 198 -15.94 11.16 -2.69
N ASN A 199 -16.92 11.26 -3.58
CA ASN A 199 -18.34 11.06 -3.25
C ASN A 199 -18.88 9.73 -3.79
N GLU A 200 -18.06 8.95 -4.47
CA GLU A 200 -18.43 7.62 -4.93
C GLU A 200 -18.45 6.65 -3.75
N VAL A 201 -19.47 5.82 -3.69
CA VAL A 201 -19.58 4.74 -2.71
C VAL A 201 -19.54 3.42 -3.44
N HIS A 202 -18.63 2.57 -3.03
CA HIS A 202 -18.41 1.24 -3.57
C HIS A 202 -18.68 0.16 -2.53
N LEU A 203 -18.81 -1.07 -2.97
CA LEU A 203 -18.75 -2.24 -2.11
C LEU A 203 -17.32 -2.78 -2.08
N MET A 204 -16.94 -3.30 -0.93
CA MET A 204 -15.73 -4.11 -0.77
C MET A 204 -16.11 -5.38 -0.02
N THR A 205 -15.61 -6.53 -0.43
CA THR A 205 -15.93 -7.81 0.19
C THR A 205 -15.57 -7.82 1.68
N ALA A 206 -16.38 -8.46 2.49
CA ALA A 206 -16.15 -8.55 3.93
C ALA A 206 -14.77 -9.15 4.24
N SER A 207 -14.33 -10.16 3.48
CA SER A 207 -13.01 -10.77 3.66
C SER A 207 -11.85 -9.78 3.49
N ASN A 208 -11.95 -8.85 2.52
CA ASN A 208 -10.92 -7.83 2.33
C ASN A 208 -10.87 -6.86 3.50
N VAL A 209 -12.03 -6.41 3.99
CA VAL A 209 -12.10 -5.51 5.15
C VAL A 209 -11.63 -6.22 6.42
N GLU A 210 -12.07 -7.44 6.65
CA GLU A 210 -11.72 -8.24 7.84
C GLU A 210 -10.24 -8.60 7.90
N THR A 211 -9.54 -8.64 6.76
CA THR A 211 -8.09 -8.79 6.72
C THR A 211 -7.39 -7.70 7.55
N PHE A 212 -7.93 -6.49 7.58
CA PHE A 212 -7.39 -5.37 8.35
C PHE A 212 -8.03 -5.27 9.74
N THR A 213 -9.35 -5.34 9.83
CA THR A 213 -10.09 -5.13 11.08
C THR A 213 -10.03 -6.32 12.04
N GLY A 214 -9.80 -7.52 11.52
CA GLY A 214 -9.63 -8.75 12.29
C GLY A 214 -8.26 -8.90 12.96
N LYS A 215 -7.35 -7.96 12.71
CA LYS A 215 -6.01 -7.93 13.29
C LYS A 215 -5.91 -6.92 14.43
N LYS A 216 -4.93 -7.13 15.30
CA LYS A 216 -4.52 -6.23 16.37
C LYS A 216 -3.00 -6.06 16.36
N ALA A 217 -2.49 -5.04 17.00
CA ALA A 217 -1.06 -4.73 17.03
C ALA A 217 -0.18 -5.94 17.38
N SER A 218 -0.58 -6.74 18.38
CA SER A 218 0.19 -7.91 18.82
C SER A 218 0.33 -9.03 17.78
N ASP A 219 -0.49 -9.04 16.72
CA ASP A 219 -0.38 -10.03 15.64
C ASP A 219 0.82 -9.75 14.71
N PHE A 220 1.41 -8.55 14.86
CA PHE A 220 2.56 -8.10 14.09
C PHE A 220 3.83 -7.95 14.92
N TRP A 221 3.79 -8.29 16.20
CA TRP A 221 4.99 -8.16 17.03
C TRP A 221 6.04 -9.20 16.67
N ASN A 222 7.27 -8.74 16.57
CA ASN A 222 8.41 -9.65 16.49
C ASN A 222 8.56 -10.35 17.86
N MET A 223 8.23 -11.62 17.88
CA MET A 223 8.29 -12.46 19.09
C MET A 223 9.67 -13.13 19.28
N TYR A 224 10.61 -12.87 18.37
CA TYR A 224 11.97 -13.43 18.51
C TYR A 224 12.78 -12.60 19.49
N ILE A 225 13.24 -13.24 20.54
CA ILE A 225 14.14 -12.67 21.54
C ILE A 225 15.58 -12.98 21.11
N GLY A 226 16.18 -12.05 20.36
CA GLY A 226 17.55 -12.18 19.89
C GLY A 226 17.72 -13.27 18.82
N MET A 227 18.52 -12.96 17.82
CA MET A 227 18.98 -13.91 16.80
C MET A 227 20.36 -14.46 17.16
N GLU A 228 20.71 -14.42 18.45
CA GLU A 228 21.97 -14.97 18.92
C GLU A 228 21.96 -16.48 18.74
N ASN A 229 23.08 -16.98 18.21
CA ASN A 229 23.24 -18.41 18.04
C ASN A 229 23.30 -19.06 19.44
N VAL A 230 22.44 -20.02 19.74
CA VAL A 230 22.40 -20.68 21.04
C VAL A 230 23.79 -21.22 21.43
N SER A 231 24.63 -21.55 20.44
CA SER A 231 26.02 -21.97 20.66
C SER A 231 26.90 -20.87 21.25
N ASP A 232 26.52 -19.58 21.09
CA ASP A 232 27.33 -18.44 21.55
C ASP A 232 26.88 -17.92 22.93
N LEU A 233 25.71 -18.40 23.41
CA LEU A 233 25.25 -18.06 24.76
C LEU A 233 26.12 -18.69 25.82
N THR A 234 26.59 -17.89 26.75
CA THR A 234 27.35 -18.33 27.94
C THR A 234 26.46 -18.46 29.17
N SER A 235 25.44 -17.64 29.27
CA SER A 235 24.43 -17.69 30.31
C SER A 235 23.09 -17.10 29.86
N LEU A 236 22.00 -17.55 30.47
CA LEU A 236 20.65 -17.04 30.26
C LEU A 236 19.96 -16.83 31.60
N ASP A 237 19.56 -15.60 31.89
CA ASP A 237 18.77 -15.24 33.06
C ASP A 237 17.30 -15.04 32.66
N ILE A 238 16.40 -15.82 33.26
CA ILE A 238 14.97 -15.69 33.04
C ILE A 238 14.34 -15.21 34.37
N THR A 239 13.75 -14.00 34.33
CA THR A 239 12.98 -13.46 35.46
C THR A 239 11.49 -13.53 35.15
N TYR A 240 10.76 -14.27 36.01
CA TYR A 240 9.30 -14.37 35.90
C TYR A 240 8.67 -14.23 37.29
N ASN A 241 7.68 -13.37 37.43
CA ASN A 241 7.01 -13.06 38.72
C ASN A 241 7.99 -12.66 39.84
N GLY A 242 9.11 -12.00 39.52
CA GLY A 242 10.11 -11.57 40.48
C GLY A 242 11.12 -12.68 40.89
N GLU A 243 10.97 -13.88 40.39
CA GLU A 243 11.96 -14.96 40.55
C GLU A 243 12.88 -15.03 39.32
N THR A 244 14.19 -15.03 39.54
CA THR A 244 15.18 -15.18 38.47
C THR A 244 15.78 -16.60 38.51
N LYS A 245 15.80 -17.25 37.36
CA LYS A 245 16.55 -18.49 37.15
C LYS A 245 17.67 -18.22 36.16
N THR A 246 18.88 -18.59 36.57
CA THR A 246 20.09 -18.47 35.76
C THR A 246 20.48 -19.85 35.24
N TYR A 247 20.65 -19.94 33.93
CA TYR A 247 21.17 -21.11 33.22
C TYR A 247 22.59 -20.74 32.72
N VAL A 248 23.60 -21.50 33.14
CA VAL A 248 24.96 -21.28 32.71
C VAL A 248 25.39 -22.44 31.81
N ARG A 249 25.88 -22.11 30.63
CA ARG A 249 26.37 -23.13 29.69
C ARG A 249 27.71 -23.70 30.17
N HIS A 250 27.74 -25.02 30.37
CA HIS A 250 28.95 -25.77 30.62
C HIS A 250 29.31 -26.57 29.37
N VAL A 251 30.54 -26.41 28.91
CA VAL A 251 31.08 -27.18 27.78
C VAL A 251 32.21 -28.04 28.31
N GLU A 252 32.06 -29.37 28.28
CA GLU A 252 33.10 -30.30 28.57
C GLU A 252 33.62 -30.93 27.27
N GLU A 253 34.94 -30.86 27.08
CA GLU A 253 35.61 -31.54 25.97
C GLU A 253 35.94 -32.97 26.41
N LYS A 254 35.29 -33.96 25.79
CA LYS A 254 35.67 -35.37 25.95
C LYS A 254 36.54 -35.81 24.79
N LYS A 255 37.74 -36.23 25.12
CA LYS A 255 38.63 -36.85 24.14
C LYS A 255 38.29 -38.33 24.06
N ASP A 256 38.07 -38.82 22.86
CA ASP A 256 37.79 -40.23 22.62
C ASP A 256 39.15 -40.98 22.71
N ASP A 257 39.25 -42.01 23.59
CA ASP A 257 40.50 -42.71 23.84
C ASP A 257 41.02 -43.53 22.62
N ASP A 258 40.14 -43.75 21.62
CA ASP A 258 40.43 -44.55 20.41
C ASP A 258 40.50 -43.77 19.10
N SER A 259 40.22 -42.45 19.12
CA SER A 259 40.30 -41.59 17.95
C SER A 259 40.80 -40.19 18.31
N ASP A 260 41.50 -39.54 17.38
CA ASP A 260 41.97 -38.14 17.54
C ASP A 260 40.79 -37.11 17.43
N SER A 261 39.55 -37.55 17.69
CA SER A 261 38.33 -36.71 17.67
C SER A 261 37.95 -36.24 19.07
N THR A 262 37.62 -34.96 19.19
CA THR A 262 37.12 -34.34 20.42
C THR A 262 35.64 -34.08 20.26
N THR A 263 34.82 -34.63 21.16
CA THR A 263 33.39 -34.38 21.25
C THR A 263 33.12 -33.37 22.35
N GLN A 264 32.24 -32.38 22.08
CA GLN A 264 31.77 -31.41 23.08
C GLN A 264 30.43 -31.89 23.67
N GLU A 265 30.40 -32.03 24.99
CA GLU A 265 29.16 -32.26 25.74
C GLU A 265 28.72 -30.92 26.36
N ILE A 266 27.49 -30.49 26.04
CA ILE A 266 26.93 -29.21 26.48
C ILE A 266 25.82 -29.50 27.51
N SER A 267 25.93 -28.84 28.68
CA SER A 267 24.89 -28.88 29.74
C SER A 267 24.56 -27.45 30.21
N TYR A 268 23.35 -27.26 30.76
CA TYR A 268 22.85 -25.98 31.25
C TYR A 268 22.44 -26.09 32.71
#